data_ccbec22344e9db9b87fab7e79fe99f50
#
_entry.id   ccbec22344e9db9b87fab7e79fe99f50
#
_cell.length_a   1.000
_cell.length_b   1.000
_cell.length_c   1.000
_cell.angle_alpha   90.00
_cell.angle_beta   90.00
_cell.angle_gamma   90.00
#
_symmetry.space_group_name_H-M   'P 1'
#
loop_
_entity.id
_entity.type
_entity.pdbx_description
1 polymer ?
#
loop_
_entity_poly.entity_id
_entity_poly.type
_entity_poly.pdbx_seq_one_letter_code
_entity_poly.pdbx_strand_id
1 'polypeptide(L)'
;MPSIVRDRVRLAELVALLSLGTDLGLGQPMEHMIRACLIALRLGERLGLAESERAVVYYSGLLAWVGCHTDAYEQAKWLGDDSTLKRDAHYHYDLGRVGPAISFMLRHVGGPERPLATRARVGVAFFGDGLRALKALAENHYRATDELVTRLGLGEDVRESLRQTYERWDGKDAFGMKGEEIALSSRLINLADVVEVFGRGGGVGAAMTVARQRSGTQFDPELVDAFCEQAPMVLSELDDAPSWEAVIAAEPSLERELAGAELDLALEAIGEFAELKSPWTMGHVHAVSELVTEAATSFGLPEADAAELRRAACVYDLGRLGVPNTVWDKPRPLTLSELERCASIRI
;
A
#
# COMPACT_ATOMS: atom_id res chain seq x y z
N MET A 1 16.87 25.89 20.01
CA MET A 1 17.51 25.12 18.92
C MET A 1 17.06 25.73 17.62
N PRO A 2 17.93 26.03 16.66
CA PRO A 2 17.45 26.48 15.36
C PRO A 2 16.61 25.36 14.77
N SER A 3 15.37 25.67 14.42
CA SER A 3 14.47 24.79 13.65
C SER A 3 15.18 24.44 12.34
N ILE A 4 15.45 23.15 12.10
CA ILE A 4 15.88 22.69 10.78
C ILE A 4 14.56 22.55 10.00
N VAL A 5 13.94 23.70 9.67
CA VAL A 5 12.82 23.72 8.74
C VAL A 5 13.40 23.43 7.37
N ARG A 6 13.21 22.23 6.88
CA ARG A 6 13.44 21.93 5.47
C ARG A 6 12.27 22.54 4.70
N ASP A 7 12.46 23.71 4.10
CA ASP A 7 11.47 24.34 3.21
C ASP A 7 11.16 23.50 1.95
N ARG A 8 11.89 22.39 1.77
CA ARG A 8 11.82 21.50 0.63
C ARG A 8 11.87 20.06 1.07
N VAL A 9 11.02 19.23 0.49
CA VAL A 9 10.95 17.78 0.72
C VAL A 9 11.00 17.08 -0.63
N ARG A 10 11.76 16.01 -0.75
CA ARG A 10 11.78 15.20 -1.97
C ARG A 10 10.45 14.47 -2.09
N LEU A 11 9.89 14.41 -3.30
CA LEU A 11 8.68 13.62 -3.56
C LEU A 11 8.88 12.15 -3.15
N ALA A 12 10.06 11.61 -3.36
CA ALA A 12 10.43 10.26 -2.94
C ALA A 12 10.25 10.04 -1.43
N GLU A 13 10.59 11.02 -0.58
CA GLU A 13 10.42 10.94 0.88
C GLU A 13 8.92 10.85 1.25
N LEU A 14 8.07 11.64 0.59
CA LEU A 14 6.61 11.59 0.85
C LEU A 14 5.98 10.27 0.38
N VAL A 15 6.39 9.78 -0.78
CA VAL A 15 5.89 8.51 -1.32
C VAL A 15 6.37 7.32 -0.49
N ALA A 16 7.64 7.34 -0.04
CA ALA A 16 8.17 6.33 0.86
C ALA A 16 7.48 6.36 2.24
N LEU A 17 7.18 7.55 2.79
CA LEU A 17 6.39 7.68 4.03
C LEU A 17 4.99 7.07 3.88
N LEU A 18 4.33 7.33 2.76
CA LEU A 18 3.01 6.78 2.49
C LEU A 18 3.05 5.25 2.35
N SER A 19 4.14 4.69 1.78
CA SER A 19 4.32 3.24 1.69
C SER A 19 4.41 2.57 3.05
N LEU A 20 5.03 3.20 4.06
CA LEU A 20 5.06 2.69 5.43
C LEU A 20 3.65 2.62 6.05
N GLY A 21 2.81 3.62 5.79
CA GLY A 21 1.40 3.59 6.19
C GLY A 21 0.62 2.46 5.49
N THR A 22 0.93 2.21 4.24
CA THR A 22 0.35 1.11 3.45
C THR A 22 0.71 -0.25 4.03
N ASP A 23 1.96 -0.48 4.41
CA ASP A 23 2.41 -1.71 5.06
C ASP A 23 1.59 -2.06 6.29
N LEU A 24 1.35 -1.06 7.16
CA LEU A 24 0.51 -1.23 8.34
C LEU A 24 -0.91 -1.66 7.97
N GLY A 25 -1.48 -1.03 6.93
CA GLY A 25 -2.83 -1.37 6.42
C GLY A 25 -2.93 -2.76 5.81
N LEU A 26 -1.83 -3.27 5.25
CA LEU A 26 -1.72 -4.62 4.69
C LEU A 26 -1.41 -5.69 5.75
N GLY A 27 -1.19 -5.30 7.01
CA GLY A 27 -0.76 -6.21 8.06
C GLY A 27 0.64 -6.77 7.83
N GLN A 28 1.48 -6.03 7.10
CA GLN A 28 2.89 -6.34 6.90
C GLN A 28 3.76 -5.57 7.90
N PRO A 29 4.96 -6.06 8.22
CA PRO A 29 5.96 -5.26 8.91
C PRO A 29 6.28 -4.00 8.11
N MET A 30 6.53 -2.89 8.80
CA MET A 30 6.99 -1.66 8.15
C MET A 30 8.22 -1.94 7.27
N GLU A 31 8.38 -1.16 6.21
CA GLU A 31 9.44 -1.26 5.19
C GLU A 31 9.25 -2.40 4.17
N HIS A 32 8.12 -3.16 4.23
CA HIS A 32 7.87 -4.21 3.25
C HIS A 32 7.82 -3.64 1.82
N MET A 33 7.04 -2.58 1.57
CA MET A 33 6.93 -1.96 0.25
C MET A 33 8.25 -1.35 -0.22
N ILE A 34 9.00 -0.73 0.70
CA ILE A 34 10.34 -0.20 0.42
C ILE A 34 11.27 -1.32 -0.05
N ARG A 35 11.30 -2.44 0.65
CA ARG A 35 12.15 -3.59 0.32
C ARG A 35 11.73 -4.26 -0.99
N ALA A 36 10.42 -4.40 -1.22
CA ALA A 36 9.88 -4.91 -2.48
C ALA A 36 10.25 -3.99 -3.66
N CYS A 37 10.15 -2.67 -3.49
CA CYS A 37 10.59 -1.68 -4.48
C CYS A 37 12.09 -1.84 -4.81
N LEU A 38 12.95 -1.98 -3.81
CA LEU A 38 14.39 -2.20 -4.01
C LEU A 38 14.66 -3.51 -4.76
N ILE A 39 13.94 -4.60 -4.48
CA ILE A 39 14.03 -5.86 -5.23
C ILE A 39 13.66 -5.63 -6.70
N ALA A 40 12.52 -4.97 -6.96
CA ALA A 40 12.05 -4.70 -8.32
C ALA A 40 13.04 -3.84 -9.11
N LEU A 41 13.60 -2.80 -8.48
CA LEU A 41 14.62 -1.94 -9.09
C LEU A 41 15.89 -2.70 -9.46
N ARG A 42 16.42 -3.50 -8.54
CA ARG A 42 17.62 -4.30 -8.77
C ARG A 42 17.42 -5.31 -9.88
N LEU A 43 16.25 -5.96 -9.91
CA LEU A 43 15.92 -6.87 -10.99
C LEU A 43 15.78 -6.13 -12.33
N GLY A 44 15.09 -4.98 -12.33
CA GLY A 44 14.94 -4.13 -13.51
C GLY A 44 16.28 -3.61 -14.05
N GLU A 45 17.21 -3.19 -13.18
CA GLU A 45 18.56 -2.80 -13.58
C GLU A 45 19.32 -3.93 -14.27
N ARG A 46 19.23 -5.14 -13.74
CA ARG A 46 19.87 -6.33 -14.32
C ARG A 46 19.25 -6.79 -15.64
N LEU A 47 17.97 -6.51 -15.83
CA LEU A 47 17.27 -6.71 -17.10
C LEU A 47 17.58 -5.61 -18.12
N GLY A 48 18.37 -4.58 -17.73
CA GLY A 48 18.76 -3.49 -18.60
C GLY A 48 17.71 -2.43 -18.82
N LEU A 49 16.74 -2.26 -17.90
CA LEU A 49 15.74 -1.21 -17.99
C LEU A 49 16.41 0.17 -18.03
N ALA A 50 15.92 1.03 -18.92
CA ALA A 50 16.33 2.43 -18.97
C ALA A 50 15.97 3.16 -17.66
N GLU A 51 16.65 4.28 -17.40
CA GLU A 51 16.43 5.06 -16.17
C GLU A 51 14.99 5.53 -16.02
N SER A 52 14.34 5.94 -17.11
CA SER A 52 12.92 6.31 -17.13
C SER A 52 11.99 5.15 -16.77
N GLU A 53 12.27 3.94 -17.25
CA GLU A 53 11.51 2.75 -16.90
C GLU A 53 11.71 2.37 -15.43
N ARG A 54 12.94 2.51 -14.92
CA ARG A 54 13.22 2.31 -13.48
C ARG A 54 12.51 3.33 -12.61
N ALA A 55 12.34 4.59 -13.08
CA ALA A 55 11.54 5.58 -12.36
C ALA A 55 10.06 5.16 -12.24
N VAL A 56 9.49 4.57 -13.30
CA VAL A 56 8.15 3.99 -13.24
C VAL A 56 8.09 2.85 -12.22
N VAL A 57 9.06 1.91 -12.25
CA VAL A 57 9.14 0.82 -11.26
C VAL A 57 9.25 1.35 -9.83
N TYR A 58 10.06 2.40 -9.61
CA TYR A 58 10.27 3.01 -8.30
C TYR A 58 8.97 3.56 -7.70
N TYR A 59 8.36 4.51 -8.39
CA TYR A 59 7.14 5.16 -7.88
C TYR A 59 5.94 4.21 -7.83
N SER A 60 5.80 3.35 -8.83
CA SER A 60 4.73 2.35 -8.82
C SER A 60 4.96 1.29 -7.75
N GLY A 61 6.22 0.90 -7.48
CA GLY A 61 6.55 -0.05 -6.43
C GLY A 61 6.21 0.45 -5.03
N LEU A 62 6.54 1.71 -4.72
CA LEU A 62 6.20 2.33 -3.44
C LEU A 62 4.70 2.57 -3.26
N LEU A 63 3.94 2.73 -4.34
CA LEU A 63 2.50 3.03 -4.33
C LEU A 63 1.61 1.83 -4.69
N ALA A 64 2.17 0.65 -4.94
CA ALA A 64 1.47 -0.48 -5.53
C ALA A 64 0.15 -0.85 -4.81
N TRP A 65 0.14 -0.83 -3.50
CA TRP A 65 -1.01 -1.23 -2.69
C TRP A 65 -1.64 -0.07 -1.93
N VAL A 66 -1.25 1.16 -2.26
CA VAL A 66 -1.69 2.35 -1.52
C VAL A 66 -3.22 2.47 -1.46
N GLY A 67 -3.92 2.12 -2.53
CA GLY A 67 -5.38 2.13 -2.57
C GLY A 67 -6.08 1.06 -1.71
N CYS A 68 -5.37 0.03 -1.22
CA CYS A 68 -5.98 -1.09 -0.48
C CYS A 68 -6.77 -0.68 0.76
N HIS A 69 -6.47 0.46 1.38
CA HIS A 69 -7.19 0.90 2.57
C HIS A 69 -8.57 1.52 2.26
N THR A 70 -8.80 1.98 1.02
CA THR A 70 -10.07 2.61 0.63
C THR A 70 -11.25 1.65 0.76
N ASP A 71 -10.99 0.36 0.66
CA ASP A 71 -11.97 -0.71 0.73
C ASP A 71 -12.14 -1.29 2.14
N ALA A 72 -11.35 -0.82 3.11
CA ALA A 72 -11.26 -1.42 4.45
C ALA A 72 -12.62 -1.46 5.16
N TYR A 73 -13.45 -0.42 5.01
CA TYR A 73 -14.78 -0.36 5.61
C TYR A 73 -15.72 -1.44 5.07
N GLU A 74 -15.81 -1.60 3.75
CA GLU A 74 -16.65 -2.64 3.12
C GLU A 74 -16.08 -4.04 3.39
N GLN A 75 -14.77 -4.22 3.35
CA GLN A 75 -14.12 -5.48 3.69
C GLN A 75 -14.41 -5.89 5.14
N ALA A 76 -14.32 -4.96 6.09
CA ALA A 76 -14.63 -5.21 7.48
C ALA A 76 -16.10 -5.65 7.69
N LYS A 77 -17.02 -5.12 6.91
CA LYS A 77 -18.44 -5.48 6.94
C LYS A 77 -18.68 -6.95 6.55
N TRP A 78 -18.05 -7.41 5.46
CA TRP A 78 -18.29 -8.71 4.87
C TRP A 78 -17.35 -9.81 5.32
N LEU A 79 -16.07 -9.46 5.56
CA LEU A 79 -14.98 -10.41 5.66
C LEU A 79 -14.22 -10.36 7.00
N GLY A 80 -14.50 -9.37 7.85
CA GLY A 80 -13.90 -9.23 9.18
C GLY A 80 -12.69 -8.30 9.19
N ASP A 81 -11.62 -8.64 9.93
CA ASP A 81 -10.40 -7.82 10.06
C ASP A 81 -9.73 -7.62 8.69
N ASP A 82 -9.77 -6.38 8.20
CA ASP A 82 -9.29 -6.00 6.87
C ASP A 82 -7.78 -6.18 6.70
N SER A 83 -6.98 -5.98 7.74
CA SER A 83 -5.51 -6.19 7.67
C SER A 83 -5.15 -7.66 7.55
N THR A 84 -5.80 -8.54 8.34
CA THR A 84 -5.61 -9.99 8.24
C THR A 84 -6.10 -10.53 6.90
N LEU A 85 -7.24 -10.02 6.42
CA LEU A 85 -7.80 -10.38 5.13
C LEU A 85 -6.84 -10.09 3.98
N LYS A 86 -6.30 -8.87 3.94
CA LYS A 86 -5.37 -8.42 2.88
C LYS A 86 -4.09 -9.24 2.90
N ARG A 87 -3.50 -9.44 4.06
CA ARG A 87 -2.33 -10.30 4.21
C ARG A 87 -2.57 -11.72 3.68
N ASP A 88 -3.69 -12.33 4.05
CA ASP A 88 -4.02 -13.68 3.60
C ASP A 88 -4.28 -13.70 2.08
N ALA A 89 -5.04 -12.74 1.54
CA ALA A 89 -5.37 -12.66 0.12
C ALA A 89 -4.14 -12.49 -0.77
N HIS A 90 -3.21 -11.63 -0.38
CA HIS A 90 -2.04 -11.31 -1.21
C HIS A 90 -0.92 -12.37 -1.11
N TYR A 91 -0.69 -12.93 0.07
CA TYR A 91 0.52 -13.72 0.29
C TYR A 91 0.25 -15.20 0.55
N HIS A 92 -0.77 -15.54 1.34
CA HIS A 92 -1.00 -16.92 1.78
C HIS A 92 -1.85 -17.75 0.82
N TYR A 93 -2.75 -17.13 0.05
CA TYR A 93 -3.62 -17.84 -0.87
C TYR A 93 -3.35 -17.43 -2.32
N ASP A 94 -3.18 -18.41 -3.19
CA ASP A 94 -3.21 -18.18 -4.65
C ASP A 94 -4.68 -18.17 -5.10
N LEU A 95 -5.30 -17.00 -5.07
CA LEU A 95 -6.73 -16.81 -5.37
C LEU A 95 -7.09 -17.12 -6.84
N GLY A 96 -6.12 -17.19 -7.74
CA GLY A 96 -6.31 -17.66 -9.11
C GLY A 96 -6.58 -19.17 -9.22
N ARG A 97 -6.45 -19.93 -8.10
CA ARG A 97 -6.71 -21.36 -8.04
C ARG A 97 -7.97 -21.65 -7.20
N VAL A 98 -8.83 -22.53 -7.72
CA VAL A 98 -10.16 -22.81 -7.14
C VAL A 98 -10.07 -23.29 -5.69
N GLY A 99 -9.16 -24.23 -5.38
CA GLY A 99 -9.03 -24.77 -4.01
C GLY A 99 -8.64 -23.73 -2.95
N PRO A 100 -7.53 -23.00 -3.15
CA PRO A 100 -7.16 -21.89 -2.28
C PRO A 100 -8.24 -20.79 -2.19
N ALA A 101 -8.90 -20.41 -3.28
CA ALA A 101 -9.97 -19.41 -3.28
C ALA A 101 -11.16 -19.86 -2.42
N ILE A 102 -11.60 -21.12 -2.53
CA ILE A 102 -12.66 -21.66 -1.67
C ILE A 102 -12.23 -21.67 -0.20
N SER A 103 -11.00 -22.11 0.09
CA SER A 103 -10.47 -22.13 1.46
C SER A 103 -10.42 -20.72 2.07
N PHE A 104 -9.96 -19.73 1.30
CA PHE A 104 -9.97 -18.33 1.68
C PHE A 104 -11.39 -17.82 2.01
N MET A 105 -12.35 -18.09 1.13
CA MET A 105 -13.74 -17.69 1.32
C MET A 105 -14.36 -18.32 2.58
N LEU A 106 -14.16 -19.62 2.79
CA LEU A 106 -14.68 -20.30 3.98
C LEU A 106 -14.06 -19.76 5.28
N ARG A 107 -12.82 -19.31 5.24
CA ARG A 107 -12.13 -18.74 6.40
C ARG A 107 -12.63 -17.32 6.73
N HIS A 108 -12.78 -16.46 5.74
CA HIS A 108 -12.98 -15.02 5.94
C HIS A 108 -14.44 -14.56 5.86
N VAL A 109 -15.28 -15.20 5.02
CA VAL A 109 -16.68 -14.75 4.88
C VAL A 109 -17.42 -14.79 6.21
N GLY A 110 -18.03 -13.66 6.53
CA GLY A 110 -18.76 -13.44 7.77
C GLY A 110 -17.90 -13.02 8.95
N GLY A 111 -16.56 -12.99 8.81
CA GLY A 111 -15.60 -12.66 9.89
C GLY A 111 -15.39 -13.84 10.85
N PRO A 112 -14.15 -14.39 10.97
CA PRO A 112 -13.86 -15.59 11.75
C PRO A 112 -14.16 -15.43 13.25
N GLU A 113 -14.13 -14.23 13.77
CA GLU A 113 -14.38 -13.86 15.17
C GLU A 113 -15.87 -13.79 15.53
N ARG A 114 -16.77 -13.85 14.53
CA ARG A 114 -18.23 -13.74 14.75
C ARG A 114 -18.85 -15.11 15.04
N PRO A 115 -19.99 -15.16 15.81
CA PRO A 115 -20.73 -16.38 16.02
C PRO A 115 -21.17 -17.03 14.70
N LEU A 116 -21.19 -18.37 14.64
CA LEU A 116 -21.51 -19.14 13.44
C LEU A 116 -22.83 -18.74 12.78
N ALA A 117 -23.87 -18.46 13.56
CA ALA A 117 -25.17 -18.02 13.04
C ALA A 117 -25.06 -16.67 12.32
N THR A 118 -24.26 -15.74 12.84
CA THR A 118 -23.99 -14.45 12.21
C THR A 118 -23.17 -14.65 10.92
N ARG A 119 -22.14 -15.49 10.96
CA ARG A 119 -21.33 -15.81 9.78
C ARG A 119 -22.19 -16.41 8.66
N ALA A 120 -23.07 -17.36 8.99
CA ALA A 120 -23.97 -17.96 8.01
C ALA A 120 -24.88 -16.91 7.35
N ARG A 121 -25.49 -16.03 8.16
CA ARG A 121 -26.34 -14.94 7.64
C ARG A 121 -25.56 -13.97 6.74
N VAL A 122 -24.39 -13.52 7.17
CA VAL A 122 -23.53 -12.65 6.37
C VAL A 122 -23.06 -13.36 5.11
N GLY A 123 -22.72 -14.65 5.18
CA GLY A 123 -22.33 -15.47 4.04
C GLY A 123 -23.43 -15.52 2.96
N VAL A 124 -24.69 -15.76 3.34
CA VAL A 124 -25.80 -15.74 2.39
C VAL A 124 -25.95 -14.37 1.72
N ALA A 125 -25.91 -13.28 2.49
CA ALA A 125 -26.00 -11.93 1.96
C ALA A 125 -24.80 -11.59 1.06
N PHE A 126 -23.59 -12.07 1.41
CA PHE A 126 -22.38 -11.87 0.62
C PHE A 126 -22.49 -12.51 -0.78
N PHE A 127 -23.00 -13.73 -0.89
CA PHE A 127 -23.19 -14.36 -2.20
C PHE A 127 -24.29 -13.70 -3.04
N GLY A 128 -25.23 -12.96 -2.43
CA GLY A 128 -26.19 -12.12 -3.16
C GLY A 128 -25.57 -10.80 -3.64
N ASP A 129 -25.14 -9.96 -2.72
CA ASP A 129 -24.75 -8.57 -2.98
C ASP A 129 -23.23 -8.34 -2.87
N GLY A 130 -22.54 -9.10 -2.02
CA GLY A 130 -21.13 -8.87 -1.72
C GLY A 130 -20.19 -9.15 -2.89
N LEU A 131 -20.51 -10.11 -3.76
CA LEU A 131 -19.70 -10.39 -4.95
C LEU A 131 -19.75 -9.23 -5.97
N ARG A 132 -20.90 -8.55 -6.08
CA ARG A 132 -21.01 -7.33 -6.91
C ARG A 132 -20.25 -6.18 -6.26
N ALA A 133 -20.33 -6.06 -4.94
CA ALA A 133 -19.57 -5.06 -4.19
C ALA A 133 -18.07 -5.21 -4.38
N LEU A 134 -17.53 -6.45 -4.31
CA LEU A 134 -16.10 -6.69 -4.54
C LEU A 134 -15.59 -6.20 -5.90
N LYS A 135 -16.42 -6.36 -6.96
CA LYS A 135 -16.03 -5.88 -8.29
C LYS A 135 -16.00 -4.34 -8.34
N ALA A 136 -16.97 -3.68 -7.70
CA ALA A 136 -17.00 -2.22 -7.59
C ALA A 136 -15.83 -1.69 -6.73
N LEU A 137 -15.36 -2.45 -5.74
CA LEU A 137 -14.22 -2.09 -4.91
C LEU A 137 -12.93 -1.95 -5.74
N ALA A 138 -12.65 -2.86 -6.66
CA ALA A 138 -11.46 -2.78 -7.52
C ALA A 138 -11.44 -1.49 -8.36
N GLU A 139 -12.59 -1.06 -8.88
CA GLU A 139 -12.70 0.21 -9.61
C GLU A 139 -12.52 1.44 -8.71
N ASN A 140 -13.07 1.42 -7.51
CA ASN A 140 -12.92 2.52 -6.54
C ASN A 140 -11.46 2.65 -6.08
N HIS A 141 -10.84 1.53 -5.82
CA HIS A 141 -9.43 1.42 -5.46
C HIS A 141 -8.53 2.08 -6.51
N TYR A 142 -8.73 1.72 -7.78
CA TYR A 142 -7.99 2.32 -8.88
C TYR A 142 -8.23 3.84 -8.95
N ARG A 143 -9.49 4.30 -8.88
CA ARG A 143 -9.81 5.73 -8.96
C ARG A 143 -9.15 6.54 -7.85
N ALA A 144 -9.17 6.04 -6.62
CA ALA A 144 -8.55 6.72 -5.50
C ALA A 144 -7.02 6.80 -5.66
N THR A 145 -6.39 5.72 -6.12
CA THR A 145 -4.96 5.70 -6.42
C THR A 145 -4.60 6.65 -7.54
N ASP A 146 -5.38 6.66 -8.63
CA ASP A 146 -5.20 7.53 -9.80
C ASP A 146 -5.30 9.02 -9.43
N GLU A 147 -6.27 9.39 -8.60
CA GLU A 147 -6.42 10.74 -8.08
C GLU A 147 -5.21 11.17 -7.24
N LEU A 148 -4.78 10.34 -6.29
CA LEU A 148 -3.61 10.61 -5.48
C LEU A 148 -2.36 10.81 -6.33
N VAL A 149 -2.09 9.89 -7.26
CA VAL A 149 -0.90 9.91 -8.13
C VAL A 149 -0.90 11.15 -9.03
N THR A 150 -2.08 11.53 -9.54
CA THR A 150 -2.28 12.76 -10.32
C THR A 150 -1.96 14.01 -9.48
N ARG A 151 -2.46 14.08 -8.26
CA ARG A 151 -2.20 15.21 -7.34
C ARG A 151 -0.73 15.29 -6.89
N LEU A 152 -0.05 14.15 -6.80
CA LEU A 152 1.41 14.08 -6.58
C LEU A 152 2.22 14.45 -7.84
N GLY A 153 1.56 14.65 -8.98
CA GLY A 153 2.18 15.05 -10.24
C GLY A 153 3.06 13.96 -10.87
N LEU A 154 2.74 12.69 -10.61
CA LEU A 154 3.39 11.56 -11.26
C LEU A 154 2.80 11.31 -12.65
N GLY A 155 3.64 10.81 -13.58
CA GLY A 155 3.29 10.66 -14.99
C GLY A 155 2.30 9.54 -15.29
N GLU A 156 1.80 9.53 -16.53
CA GLU A 156 0.84 8.52 -17.02
C GLU A 156 1.40 7.10 -16.94
N ASP A 157 2.70 6.91 -17.18
CA ASP A 157 3.34 5.59 -17.12
C ASP A 157 3.26 4.97 -15.71
N VAL A 158 3.38 5.79 -14.66
CA VAL A 158 3.19 5.36 -13.26
C VAL A 158 1.72 5.01 -13.01
N ARG A 159 0.79 5.84 -13.50
CA ARG A 159 -0.66 5.62 -13.38
C ARG A 159 -1.07 4.31 -14.05
N GLU A 160 -0.59 4.06 -15.27
CA GLU A 160 -0.87 2.83 -16.01
C GLU A 160 -0.25 1.60 -15.32
N SER A 161 0.97 1.70 -14.81
CA SER A 161 1.59 0.64 -14.01
C SER A 161 0.76 0.30 -12.77
N LEU A 162 0.29 1.30 -12.03
CA LEU A 162 -0.54 1.11 -10.83
C LEU A 162 -1.92 0.54 -11.15
N ARG A 163 -2.49 0.88 -12.29
CA ARG A 163 -3.75 0.30 -12.78
C ARG A 163 -3.67 -1.20 -12.96
N GLN A 164 -2.49 -1.68 -13.38
CA GLN A 164 -2.25 -3.08 -13.70
C GLN A 164 -1.61 -3.86 -12.54
N THR A 165 -1.41 -3.27 -11.37
CA THR A 165 -0.74 -3.90 -10.23
C THR A 165 -1.43 -5.18 -9.75
N TYR A 166 -2.75 -5.29 -9.95
CA TYR A 166 -3.52 -6.48 -9.54
C TYR A 166 -3.56 -7.57 -10.61
N GLU A 167 -3.07 -7.30 -11.83
CA GLU A 167 -3.17 -8.24 -12.92
C GLU A 167 -2.21 -9.42 -12.75
N ARG A 168 -2.70 -10.59 -13.11
CA ARG A 168 -1.95 -11.85 -13.07
C ARG A 168 -1.52 -12.24 -14.47
N TRP A 169 -0.37 -12.89 -14.58
CA TRP A 169 0.13 -13.38 -15.87
C TRP A 169 -0.88 -14.26 -16.63
N ASP A 170 -1.67 -15.06 -15.90
CA ASP A 170 -2.67 -15.98 -16.50
C ASP A 170 -4.02 -15.31 -16.82
N GLY A 171 -4.18 -14.02 -16.57
CA GLY A 171 -5.40 -13.24 -16.87
C GLY A 171 -6.59 -13.57 -15.98
N LYS A 172 -6.38 -14.20 -14.81
CA LYS A 172 -7.47 -14.58 -13.90
C LYS A 172 -7.70 -13.55 -12.79
N ASP A 173 -7.55 -12.27 -13.12
CA ASP A 173 -7.80 -11.18 -12.18
C ASP A 173 -8.84 -10.18 -12.72
N ALA A 174 -8.98 -9.03 -12.04
CA ALA A 174 -10.14 -8.14 -12.14
C ALA A 174 -10.40 -7.61 -13.56
N PHE A 175 -9.37 -7.25 -14.32
CA PHE A 175 -9.50 -6.66 -15.67
C PHE A 175 -9.17 -7.66 -16.78
N GLY A 176 -8.60 -8.82 -16.45
CA GLY A 176 -8.36 -9.93 -17.36
C GLY A 176 -7.22 -9.72 -18.36
N MET A 177 -6.34 -8.77 -18.11
CA MET A 177 -5.10 -8.60 -18.86
C MET A 177 -4.16 -9.78 -18.60
N LYS A 178 -3.42 -10.20 -19.60
CA LYS A 178 -2.57 -11.40 -19.50
C LYS A 178 -1.25 -11.25 -20.24
N GLY A 179 -0.26 -11.94 -19.74
CA GLY A 179 1.04 -12.02 -20.40
C GLY A 179 1.67 -10.66 -20.58
N GLU A 180 2.18 -10.40 -21.76
CA GLU A 180 2.86 -9.15 -22.12
C GLU A 180 1.93 -7.93 -22.28
N GLU A 181 0.61 -8.12 -22.25
CA GLU A 181 -0.33 -7.01 -22.17
C GLU A 181 -0.17 -6.22 -20.84
N ILE A 182 0.36 -6.89 -19.80
CA ILE A 182 0.65 -6.27 -18.50
C ILE A 182 2.00 -5.56 -18.58
N ALA A 183 2.05 -4.30 -18.17
CA ALA A 183 3.27 -3.51 -18.14
C ALA A 183 4.40 -4.23 -17.39
N LEU A 184 5.63 -4.15 -17.91
CA LEU A 184 6.78 -4.81 -17.30
C LEU A 184 7.01 -4.35 -15.85
N SER A 185 6.79 -3.06 -15.56
CA SER A 185 6.86 -2.51 -14.20
C SER A 185 5.90 -3.22 -13.24
N SER A 186 4.65 -3.44 -13.63
CA SER A 186 3.63 -4.13 -12.82
C SER A 186 3.99 -5.60 -12.60
N ARG A 187 4.51 -6.29 -13.63
CA ARG A 187 4.98 -7.67 -13.51
C ARG A 187 6.17 -7.80 -12.54
N LEU A 188 7.13 -6.86 -12.61
CA LEU A 188 8.27 -6.79 -11.69
C LEU A 188 7.83 -6.55 -10.25
N ILE A 189 6.93 -5.59 -10.03
CA ILE A 189 6.41 -5.24 -8.71
C ILE A 189 5.66 -6.43 -8.09
N ASN A 190 4.79 -7.09 -8.84
CA ASN A 190 4.04 -8.26 -8.37
C ASN A 190 4.96 -9.42 -7.94
N LEU A 191 6.03 -9.66 -8.67
CA LEU A 191 7.01 -10.67 -8.29
C LEU A 191 7.77 -10.23 -7.03
N ALA A 192 8.30 -9.00 -7.01
CA ALA A 192 9.10 -8.46 -5.93
C ALA A 192 8.35 -8.42 -4.60
N ASP A 193 7.08 -8.02 -4.61
CA ASP A 193 6.19 -7.96 -3.47
C ASP A 193 6.09 -9.33 -2.76
N VAL A 194 5.78 -10.37 -3.49
CA VAL A 194 5.62 -11.71 -2.91
C VAL A 194 6.95 -12.33 -2.49
N VAL A 195 7.99 -12.22 -3.31
CA VAL A 195 9.30 -12.82 -2.97
C VAL A 195 9.95 -12.13 -1.76
N GLU A 196 9.64 -10.85 -1.50
CA GLU A 196 10.08 -10.15 -0.30
C GLU A 196 9.51 -10.80 0.96
N VAL A 197 8.19 -11.03 1.02
CA VAL A 197 7.52 -11.65 2.18
C VAL A 197 8.10 -13.03 2.49
N PHE A 198 8.22 -13.87 1.47
CA PHE A 198 8.74 -15.23 1.64
C PHE A 198 10.25 -15.23 1.90
N GLY A 199 11.00 -14.30 1.31
CA GLY A 199 12.43 -14.11 1.54
C GLY A 199 12.74 -13.69 2.96
N ARG A 200 11.99 -12.74 3.51
CA ARG A 200 12.13 -12.27 4.89
C ARG A 200 11.82 -13.37 5.91
N GLY A 201 10.79 -14.17 5.65
CA GLY A 201 10.36 -15.23 6.56
C GLY A 201 11.19 -16.52 6.47
N GLY A 202 11.72 -16.87 5.29
CA GLY A 202 12.33 -18.17 5.01
C GLY A 202 13.61 -18.14 4.17
N GLY A 203 14.18 -16.94 3.96
CA GLY A 203 15.41 -16.73 3.20
C GLY A 203 15.25 -16.94 1.70
N VAL A 204 16.38 -16.86 0.99
CA VAL A 204 16.45 -16.93 -0.48
C VAL A 204 15.76 -18.17 -1.04
N GLY A 205 15.90 -19.32 -0.38
CA GLY A 205 15.29 -20.58 -0.83
C GLY A 205 13.76 -20.54 -0.82
N ALA A 206 13.15 -19.90 0.18
CA ALA A 206 11.69 -19.74 0.24
C ALA A 206 11.17 -18.77 -0.84
N ALA A 207 11.87 -17.65 -1.07
CA ALA A 207 11.57 -16.72 -2.14
C ALA A 207 11.60 -17.38 -3.52
N MET A 208 12.67 -18.13 -3.83
CA MET A 208 12.77 -18.87 -5.10
C MET A 208 11.70 -19.94 -5.24
N THR A 209 11.33 -20.61 -4.14
CA THR A 209 10.30 -21.64 -4.15
C THR A 209 8.94 -21.06 -4.51
N VAL A 210 8.51 -19.98 -3.88
CA VAL A 210 7.22 -19.35 -4.17
C VAL A 210 7.20 -18.76 -5.58
N ALA A 211 8.30 -18.14 -6.04
CA ALA A 211 8.41 -17.62 -7.40
C ALA A 211 8.15 -18.73 -8.43
N ARG A 212 8.86 -19.87 -8.32
CA ARG A 212 8.69 -21.02 -9.22
C ARG A 212 7.29 -21.65 -9.12
N GLN A 213 6.72 -21.76 -7.93
CA GLN A 213 5.37 -22.32 -7.75
C GLN A 213 4.28 -21.51 -8.42
N ARG A 214 4.47 -20.19 -8.57
CA ARG A 214 3.51 -19.27 -9.15
C ARG A 214 3.89 -18.80 -10.56
N SER A 215 5.00 -19.31 -11.12
CA SER A 215 5.44 -19.05 -12.50
C SER A 215 4.39 -19.50 -13.53
N GLY A 216 4.15 -18.69 -14.56
CA GLY A 216 3.16 -18.94 -15.59
C GLY A 216 1.70 -18.84 -15.14
N THR A 217 1.46 -18.55 -13.87
CA THR A 217 0.13 -18.30 -13.32
C THR A 217 0.00 -16.88 -12.78
N GLN A 218 0.59 -16.60 -11.64
CA GLN A 218 0.62 -15.25 -11.09
C GLN A 218 1.75 -14.42 -11.70
N PHE A 219 2.92 -15.02 -11.90
CA PHE A 219 4.12 -14.34 -12.34
C PHE A 219 4.53 -14.70 -13.75
N ASP A 220 5.18 -13.76 -14.41
CA ASP A 220 5.86 -13.91 -15.68
C ASP A 220 6.99 -14.94 -15.55
N PRO A 221 6.99 -16.01 -16.36
CA PRO A 221 8.03 -17.06 -16.31
C PRO A 221 9.44 -16.52 -16.54
N GLU A 222 9.63 -15.58 -17.46
CA GLU A 222 10.94 -15.02 -17.78
C GLU A 222 11.49 -14.20 -16.61
N LEU A 223 10.63 -13.42 -15.94
CA LEU A 223 11.02 -12.68 -14.74
C LEU A 223 11.33 -13.61 -13.56
N VAL A 224 10.60 -14.72 -13.44
CA VAL A 224 10.89 -15.73 -12.41
C VAL A 224 12.23 -16.38 -12.63
N ASP A 225 12.57 -16.74 -13.87
CA ASP A 225 13.87 -17.33 -14.20
C ASP A 225 15.00 -16.33 -13.92
N ALA A 226 14.87 -15.09 -14.38
CA ALA A 226 15.82 -14.02 -14.13
C ALA A 226 16.00 -13.73 -12.62
N PHE A 227 14.91 -13.71 -11.85
CA PHE A 227 14.97 -13.57 -10.39
C PHE A 227 15.69 -14.75 -9.75
N CYS A 228 15.34 -15.99 -10.12
CA CYS A 228 15.93 -17.20 -9.51
C CYS A 228 17.44 -17.33 -9.77
N GLU A 229 17.94 -16.85 -10.91
CA GLU A 229 19.36 -16.82 -11.21
C GLU A 229 20.12 -15.83 -10.31
N GLN A 230 19.46 -14.79 -9.88
CA GLN A 230 20.08 -13.65 -9.17
C GLN A 230 19.61 -13.47 -7.73
N ALA A 231 18.68 -14.29 -7.26
CA ALA A 231 18.02 -14.13 -5.95
C ALA A 231 18.98 -13.97 -4.77
N PRO A 232 20.11 -14.72 -4.66
CA PRO A 232 21.04 -14.51 -3.56
C PRO A 232 21.60 -13.09 -3.51
N MET A 233 21.90 -12.50 -4.67
CA MET A 233 22.50 -11.18 -4.77
C MET A 233 21.44 -10.07 -4.61
N VAL A 234 20.25 -10.26 -5.19
CA VAL A 234 19.14 -9.29 -5.08
C VAL A 234 18.65 -9.16 -3.64
N LEU A 235 18.61 -10.28 -2.90
CA LEU A 235 18.08 -10.30 -1.53
C LEU A 235 19.13 -10.01 -0.44
N SER A 236 20.40 -10.38 -0.62
CA SER A 236 21.45 -10.22 0.41
C SER A 236 21.70 -8.76 0.78
N GLU A 237 21.64 -7.86 -0.18
CA GLU A 237 21.93 -6.45 0.03
C GLU A 237 20.79 -5.67 0.74
N LEU A 238 19.63 -6.31 0.97
CA LEU A 238 18.50 -5.64 1.62
C LEU A 238 18.70 -5.42 3.13
N ASP A 239 19.60 -6.20 3.73
CA ASP A 239 19.85 -6.14 5.17
C ASP A 239 21.16 -5.39 5.51
N ASP A 240 21.89 -4.93 4.47
CA ASP A 240 23.21 -4.26 4.62
C ASP A 240 23.08 -2.77 4.97
N ALA A 241 21.94 -2.13 4.72
CA ALA A 241 21.71 -0.72 5.00
C ALA A 241 20.26 -0.50 5.47
N PRO A 242 20.00 0.57 6.24
CA PRO A 242 18.62 0.98 6.55
C PRO A 242 17.82 1.16 5.26
N SER A 243 16.68 0.48 5.17
CA SER A 243 15.86 0.44 3.93
C SER A 243 15.41 1.82 3.47
N TRP A 244 15.15 2.73 4.43
CA TRP A 244 14.77 4.11 4.14
C TRP A 244 15.85 4.87 3.35
N GLU A 245 17.08 4.88 3.87
CA GLU A 245 18.19 5.56 3.20
C GLU A 245 18.48 4.91 1.84
N ALA A 246 18.38 3.59 1.77
CA ALA A 246 18.61 2.85 0.54
C ALA A 246 17.59 3.21 -0.54
N VAL A 247 16.30 3.30 -0.21
CA VAL A 247 15.26 3.61 -1.19
C VAL A 247 15.33 5.07 -1.65
N ILE A 248 15.61 6.01 -0.74
CA ILE A 248 15.79 7.42 -1.11
C ILE A 248 17.01 7.62 -2.02
N ALA A 249 18.11 6.89 -1.76
CA ALA A 249 19.30 6.91 -2.61
C ALA A 249 19.09 6.23 -3.97
N ALA A 250 18.13 5.29 -4.07
CA ALA A 250 17.84 4.55 -5.29
C ALA A 250 16.85 5.25 -6.22
N GLU A 251 16.33 6.44 -5.86
CA GLU A 251 15.42 7.19 -6.73
C GLU A 251 16.07 7.49 -8.09
N PRO A 252 15.49 6.98 -9.21
CA PRO A 252 16.02 7.25 -10.53
C PRO A 252 15.65 8.67 -11.00
N SER A 253 16.60 9.44 -11.46
CA SER A 253 16.54 10.68 -12.27
C SER A 253 15.58 11.84 -11.93
N LEU A 254 14.53 11.66 -11.13
CA LEU A 254 13.55 12.73 -10.95
C LEU A 254 13.95 13.75 -9.87
N GLU A 255 14.64 13.33 -8.82
CA GLU A 255 15.06 14.16 -7.67
C GLU A 255 14.13 15.39 -7.40
N ARG A 256 12.82 15.15 -7.57
CA ARG A 256 11.82 16.21 -7.51
C ARG A 256 11.64 16.70 -6.09
N GLU A 257 11.97 17.96 -5.87
CA GLU A 257 11.73 18.65 -4.61
C GLU A 257 10.41 19.42 -4.66
N LEU A 258 9.59 19.25 -3.64
CA LEU A 258 8.36 20.00 -3.42
C LEU A 258 8.60 21.09 -2.39
N ALA A 259 8.08 22.29 -2.64
CA ALA A 259 8.19 23.43 -1.75
C ALA A 259 6.94 24.33 -1.78
N GLY A 260 6.73 25.13 -0.74
CA GLY A 260 5.63 26.09 -0.66
C GLY A 260 4.27 25.43 -0.95
N ALA A 261 3.48 26.02 -1.82
CA ALA A 261 2.14 25.55 -2.16
C ALA A 261 2.10 24.14 -2.78
N GLU A 262 3.14 23.74 -3.50
CA GLU A 262 3.21 22.39 -4.09
C GLU A 262 3.38 21.31 -3.02
N LEU A 263 4.20 21.59 -1.99
CA LEU A 263 4.32 20.74 -0.82
C LEU A 263 3.02 20.67 -0.03
N ASP A 264 2.35 21.80 0.17
CA ASP A 264 1.08 21.88 0.87
C ASP A 264 0.01 21.01 0.20
N LEU A 265 -0.14 21.12 -1.11
CA LEU A 265 -1.08 20.31 -1.89
C LEU A 265 -0.77 18.81 -1.85
N ALA A 266 0.50 18.43 -1.85
CA ALA A 266 0.90 17.03 -1.74
C ALA A 266 0.56 16.45 -0.36
N LEU A 267 0.82 17.19 0.72
CA LEU A 267 0.49 16.76 2.08
C LEU A 267 -1.03 16.68 2.31
N GLU A 268 -1.79 17.63 1.80
CA GLU A 268 -3.26 17.58 1.82
C GLU A 268 -3.77 16.34 1.07
N ALA A 269 -3.23 16.08 -0.13
CA ALA A 269 -3.61 14.91 -0.92
C ALA A 269 -3.35 13.59 -0.17
N ILE A 270 -2.21 13.47 0.51
CA ILE A 270 -1.85 12.29 1.32
C ILE A 270 -2.79 12.12 2.51
N GLY A 271 -3.08 13.21 3.23
CA GLY A 271 -3.98 13.17 4.38
C GLY A 271 -5.42 12.82 4.00
N GLU A 272 -5.98 13.47 2.98
CA GLU A 272 -7.32 13.16 2.45
C GLU A 272 -7.40 11.73 1.93
N PHE A 273 -6.34 11.23 1.30
CA PHE A 273 -6.28 9.86 0.85
C PHE A 273 -6.34 8.86 2.02
N ALA A 274 -5.65 9.14 3.14
CA ALA A 274 -5.72 8.32 4.33
C ALA A 274 -7.13 8.28 4.96
N GLU A 275 -7.91 9.36 4.83
CA GLU A 275 -9.30 9.43 5.31
C GLU A 275 -10.25 8.47 4.59
N LEU A 276 -9.94 8.08 3.35
CA LEU A 276 -10.75 7.15 2.57
C LEU A 276 -10.90 5.77 3.22
N LYS A 277 -10.10 5.49 4.25
CA LYS A 277 -10.19 4.25 5.04
C LYS A 277 -11.53 4.11 5.75
N SER A 278 -12.15 5.22 6.18
CA SER A 278 -13.43 5.19 6.89
C SER A 278 -14.32 6.37 6.47
N PRO A 279 -15.61 6.13 6.18
CA PRO A 279 -16.54 7.21 5.82
C PRO A 279 -16.74 8.23 6.95
N TRP A 280 -16.36 7.89 8.18
CA TRP A 280 -16.50 8.76 9.36
C TRP A 280 -15.36 9.79 9.49
N THR A 281 -14.30 9.64 8.74
CA THR A 281 -13.12 10.53 8.77
C THR A 281 -13.08 11.51 7.60
N MET A 282 -14.00 11.44 6.66
CA MET A 282 -14.04 12.30 5.49
C MET A 282 -14.10 13.79 5.87
N GLY A 283 -13.13 14.59 5.37
CA GLY A 283 -13.00 16.02 5.63
C GLY A 283 -12.33 16.38 6.97
N HIS A 284 -11.86 15.40 7.72
CA HIS A 284 -11.21 15.61 9.02
C HIS A 284 -9.87 16.36 8.89
N VAL A 285 -9.04 16.00 7.91
CA VAL A 285 -7.75 16.65 7.64
C VAL A 285 -7.95 18.14 7.36
N HIS A 286 -8.91 18.47 6.52
CA HIS A 286 -9.20 19.87 6.20
C HIS A 286 -9.66 20.64 7.44
N ALA A 287 -10.63 20.10 8.20
CA ALA A 287 -11.12 20.73 9.43
C ALA A 287 -10.02 20.91 10.48
N VAL A 288 -9.14 19.91 10.68
CA VAL A 288 -8.05 20.00 11.65
C VAL A 288 -6.99 21.01 11.19
N SER A 289 -6.62 21.02 9.92
CA SER A 289 -5.63 21.98 9.40
C SER A 289 -6.12 23.43 9.50
N GLU A 290 -7.41 23.70 9.29
CA GLU A 290 -8.03 25.01 9.53
C GLU A 290 -7.97 25.41 11.00
N LEU A 291 -8.43 24.51 11.91
CA LEU A 291 -8.41 24.76 13.35
C LEU A 291 -7.00 25.03 13.88
N VAL A 292 -6.01 24.28 13.41
CA VAL A 292 -4.59 24.47 13.78
C VAL A 292 -4.09 25.84 13.31
N THR A 293 -4.45 26.25 12.09
CA THR A 293 -4.08 27.55 11.53
C THR A 293 -4.70 28.71 12.31
N GLU A 294 -5.99 28.61 12.67
CA GLU A 294 -6.68 29.60 13.49
C GLU A 294 -6.09 29.69 14.91
N ALA A 295 -5.80 28.54 15.51
CA ALA A 295 -5.16 28.47 16.81
C ALA A 295 -3.77 29.10 16.80
N ALA A 296 -2.91 28.76 15.84
CA ALA A 296 -1.58 29.32 15.68
C ALA A 296 -1.62 30.84 15.54
N THR A 297 -2.54 31.38 14.73
CA THR A 297 -2.77 32.80 14.58
C THR A 297 -3.21 33.46 15.89
N SER A 298 -4.14 32.82 16.60
CA SER A 298 -4.65 33.33 17.89
C SER A 298 -3.59 33.35 18.97
N PHE A 299 -2.64 32.43 18.97
CA PHE A 299 -1.48 32.38 19.84
C PHE A 299 -0.38 33.37 19.43
N GLY A 300 -0.49 34.02 18.25
CA GLY A 300 0.50 34.96 17.74
C GLY A 300 1.78 34.29 17.25
N LEU A 301 1.70 33.07 16.75
CA LEU A 301 2.86 32.38 16.20
C LEU A 301 3.29 33.05 14.88
N PRO A 302 4.60 33.03 14.55
CA PRO A 302 5.09 33.43 13.26
C PRO A 302 4.40 32.65 12.12
N GLU A 303 4.25 33.28 10.96
CA GLU A 303 3.59 32.67 9.80
C GLU A 303 4.26 31.35 9.36
N ALA A 304 5.60 31.29 9.46
CA ALA A 304 6.36 30.07 9.14
C ALA A 304 6.00 28.92 10.07
N ASP A 305 5.89 29.17 11.37
CA ASP A 305 5.53 28.14 12.37
C ASP A 305 4.08 27.69 12.20
N ALA A 306 3.17 28.62 11.88
CA ALA A 306 1.78 28.30 11.57
C ALA A 306 1.64 27.41 10.33
N ALA A 307 2.44 27.69 9.27
CA ALA A 307 2.48 26.87 8.07
C ALA A 307 3.02 25.46 8.36
N GLU A 308 4.07 25.34 9.19
CA GLU A 308 4.63 24.05 9.60
C GLU A 308 3.61 23.22 10.41
N LEU A 309 2.92 23.85 11.35
CA LEU A 309 1.86 23.18 12.12
C LEU A 309 0.70 22.72 11.22
N ARG A 310 0.31 23.52 10.23
CA ARG A 310 -0.71 23.14 9.26
C ARG A 310 -0.27 21.92 8.43
N ARG A 311 0.97 21.89 7.96
CA ARG A 311 1.55 20.74 7.25
C ARG A 311 1.56 19.49 8.12
N ALA A 312 1.99 19.61 9.37
CA ALA A 312 1.94 18.49 10.32
C ALA A 312 0.52 17.98 10.53
N ALA A 313 -0.47 18.89 10.61
CA ALA A 313 -1.88 18.55 10.75
C ALA A 313 -2.44 17.77 9.56
N CYS A 314 -1.90 17.93 8.34
CA CYS A 314 -2.33 17.14 7.19
C CYS A 314 -1.96 15.65 7.30
N VAL A 315 -0.87 15.32 7.97
CA VAL A 315 -0.31 13.94 7.95
C VAL A 315 -0.29 13.24 9.32
N TYR A 316 -0.70 13.90 10.40
CA TYR A 316 -0.58 13.38 11.78
C TYR A 316 -1.35 12.06 11.99
N ASP A 317 -2.36 11.80 11.20
CA ASP A 317 -3.25 10.64 11.33
C ASP A 317 -2.90 9.46 10.40
N LEU A 318 -1.80 9.52 9.65
CA LEU A 318 -1.38 8.42 8.75
C LEU A 318 -1.29 7.07 9.48
N GLY A 319 -0.92 7.07 10.75
CA GLY A 319 -0.90 5.86 11.58
C GLY A 319 -2.23 5.14 11.69
N ARG A 320 -3.36 5.80 11.44
CA ARG A 320 -4.69 5.17 11.38
C ARG A 320 -4.79 4.07 10.33
N LEU A 321 -4.00 4.15 9.27
CA LEU A 321 -3.98 3.11 8.24
C LEU A 321 -3.70 1.72 8.81
N GLY A 322 -2.92 1.63 9.89
CA GLY A 322 -2.58 0.38 10.58
C GLY A 322 -3.64 -0.15 11.55
N VAL A 323 -4.70 0.59 11.85
CA VAL A 323 -5.78 0.11 12.74
C VAL A 323 -6.90 -0.50 11.91
N PRO A 324 -7.28 -1.77 12.10
CA PRO A 324 -8.40 -2.37 11.36
C PRO A 324 -9.72 -1.63 11.60
N ASN A 325 -10.55 -1.53 10.56
CA ASN A 325 -11.85 -0.88 10.69
C ASN A 325 -12.80 -1.58 11.67
N THR A 326 -12.64 -2.87 11.89
CA THR A 326 -13.37 -3.61 12.94
C THR A 326 -13.08 -3.08 14.34
N VAL A 327 -11.93 -2.43 14.54
CA VAL A 327 -11.54 -1.77 15.80
C VAL A 327 -11.90 -0.29 15.74
N TRP A 328 -11.48 0.40 14.66
CA TRP A 328 -11.64 1.85 14.53
C TRP A 328 -13.10 2.29 14.47
N ASP A 329 -13.93 1.61 13.68
CA ASP A 329 -15.35 1.92 13.50
C ASP A 329 -16.27 1.17 14.48
N LYS A 330 -15.70 0.59 15.55
CA LYS A 330 -16.45 -0.22 16.51
C LYS A 330 -17.44 0.64 17.30
N PRO A 331 -18.74 0.35 17.26
CA PRO A 331 -19.78 1.16 17.97
C PRO A 331 -19.85 0.87 19.48
N ARG A 332 -18.85 0.24 20.07
CA ARG A 332 -18.79 -0.14 21.50
C ARG A 332 -17.42 0.21 22.07
N PRO A 333 -17.28 0.28 23.40
CA PRO A 333 -15.96 0.47 24.03
C PRO A 333 -14.97 -0.57 23.55
N LEU A 334 -13.73 -0.12 23.33
CA LEU A 334 -12.62 -0.98 22.94
C LEU A 334 -12.20 -1.85 24.13
N THR A 335 -11.78 -3.08 23.84
CA THR A 335 -11.09 -3.92 24.83
C THR A 335 -9.67 -3.40 25.07
N LEU A 336 -9.01 -3.88 26.13
CA LEU A 336 -7.63 -3.50 26.42
C LEU A 336 -6.68 -3.82 25.28
N SER A 337 -6.81 -5.01 24.66
CA SER A 337 -5.98 -5.40 23.53
C SER A 337 -6.23 -4.55 22.27
N GLU A 338 -7.47 -4.10 22.04
CA GLU A 338 -7.79 -3.17 20.94
C GLU A 338 -7.22 -1.77 21.22
N LEU A 339 -7.28 -1.29 22.47
CA LEU A 339 -6.65 -0.03 22.87
C LEU A 339 -5.12 -0.08 22.73
N GLU A 340 -4.49 -1.18 23.14
CA GLU A 340 -3.05 -1.40 22.93
C GLU A 340 -2.69 -1.39 21.44
N ARG A 341 -3.51 -2.02 20.59
CA ARG A 341 -3.33 -2.01 19.14
C ARG A 341 -3.42 -0.59 18.57
N CYS A 342 -4.36 0.23 19.02
CA CYS A 342 -4.44 1.64 18.62
C CYS A 342 -3.23 2.44 19.11
N ALA A 343 -2.74 2.17 20.33
CA ALA A 343 -1.63 2.89 20.94
C ALA A 343 -0.26 2.50 20.40
N SER A 344 -0.12 1.30 19.83
CA SER A 344 1.16 0.79 19.30
C SER A 344 1.52 1.36 17.92
N ILE A 345 0.56 1.98 17.23
CA ILE A 345 0.77 2.55 15.91
C ILE A 345 1.26 3.99 16.09
N ARG A 346 2.57 4.13 16.19
CA ARG A 346 3.28 5.41 16.14
C ARG A 346 4.09 5.42 14.84
N ILE A 347 3.79 6.36 13.97
CA ILE A 347 4.63 6.71 12.83
C ILE A 347 5.57 7.81 13.24
#